data_beb84c22905fb3482023f6e9040ed070
#
_entry.id   beb84c22905fb3482023f6e9040ed070
#
_cell.length_a   1.000
_cell.length_b   1.000
_cell.length_c   1.000
_cell.angle_alpha   90.00
_cell.angle_beta   90.00
_cell.angle_gamma   90.00
#
_symmetry.space_group_name_H-M   'P 1'
#
loop_
_entity.id
_entity.type
_entity.pdbx_description
1 polymer ?
#
loop_
_entity_poly.entity_id
_entity_poly.type
_entity_poly.pdbx_seq_one_letter_code
_entity_poly.pdbx_strand_id
1 'polypeptide(L)'
;MADDLDSVFKALADPTRRRLLDRLHGNNGQTLTELSAGMDMTRQAVSRHLGLLEAANVVVVIWRGREKLHYLNPDPIEAIAERWIGKYERHRIQALRDLKHALEEDNNE
;
A
#
# COMPACT_ATOMS: atom_id res chain seq x y z
N MET A 1 -17.74 7.63 13.33
CA MET A 1 -17.41 7.02 12.06
C MET A 1 -16.14 6.23 12.20
N ALA A 2 -16.17 4.97 11.82
CA ALA A 2 -14.95 4.20 11.81
C ALA A 2 -13.95 4.93 10.92
N ASP A 3 -12.76 5.12 11.43
CA ASP A 3 -11.69 5.69 10.63
C ASP A 3 -11.34 4.66 9.56
N ASP A 4 -11.53 5.01 8.31
CA ASP A 4 -11.19 4.15 7.17
C ASP A 4 -9.73 3.71 7.23
N LEU A 5 -8.87 4.51 7.87
CA LEU A 5 -7.47 4.16 8.04
C LEU A 5 -7.27 2.94 8.93
N ASP A 6 -8.12 2.72 9.93
CA ASP A 6 -8.01 1.53 10.75
C ASP A 6 -8.20 0.26 9.93
N SER A 7 -9.16 0.27 9.00
CA SER A 7 -9.37 -0.86 8.08
C SER A 7 -8.15 -1.09 7.21
N VAL A 8 -7.53 -0.02 6.74
CA VAL A 8 -6.32 -0.10 5.92
C VAL A 8 -5.18 -0.73 6.73
N PHE A 9 -4.94 -0.24 7.94
CA PHE A 9 -3.89 -0.80 8.79
C PHE A 9 -4.11 -2.27 9.09
N LYS A 10 -5.36 -2.65 9.39
CA LYS A 10 -5.69 -4.05 9.64
C LYS A 10 -5.45 -4.91 8.40
N ALA A 11 -5.83 -4.40 7.22
CA ALA A 11 -5.60 -5.11 5.97
C ALA A 11 -4.11 -5.31 5.71
N LEU A 12 -3.29 -4.31 5.99
CA LEU A 12 -1.84 -4.35 5.77
C LEU A 12 -1.09 -5.14 6.84
N ALA A 13 -1.73 -5.48 7.96
CA ALA A 13 -1.07 -6.15 9.07
C ALA A 13 -0.78 -7.62 8.80
N ASP A 14 -1.33 -8.20 7.76
CA ASP A 14 -1.16 -9.62 7.44
C ASP A 14 -0.15 -9.81 6.31
N PRO A 15 0.84 -10.70 6.45
CA PRO A 15 1.86 -10.89 5.42
C PRO A 15 1.31 -11.45 4.11
N THR A 16 0.29 -12.28 4.15
CA THR A 16 -0.33 -12.80 2.94
C THR A 16 -0.99 -11.69 2.14
N ARG A 17 -1.71 -10.80 2.83
CA ARG A 17 -2.35 -9.67 2.15
C ARG A 17 -1.31 -8.72 1.54
N ARG A 18 -0.19 -8.49 2.22
CA ARG A 18 0.90 -7.69 1.64
C ARG A 18 1.48 -8.36 0.40
N ARG A 19 1.63 -9.69 0.40
CA ARG A 19 2.08 -10.41 -0.81
C ARG A 19 1.11 -10.25 -1.97
N LEU A 20 -0.18 -10.29 -1.70
CA LEU A 20 -1.19 -10.08 -2.74
C LEU A 20 -1.08 -8.67 -3.33
N LEU A 21 -0.88 -7.67 -2.48
CA LEU A 21 -0.68 -6.29 -2.95
C LEU A 21 0.60 -6.17 -3.78
N ASP A 22 1.67 -6.84 -3.38
CA ASP A 22 2.92 -6.85 -4.14
C ASP A 22 2.71 -7.46 -5.53
N ARG A 23 1.94 -8.54 -5.61
CA ARG A 23 1.62 -9.16 -6.90
C ARG A 23 0.81 -8.23 -7.79
N LEU A 24 -0.16 -7.52 -7.22
CA LEU A 24 -0.95 -6.56 -7.98
C LEU A 24 -0.11 -5.36 -8.40
N HIS A 25 0.78 -4.91 -7.54
CA HIS A 25 1.70 -3.82 -7.89
C HIS A 25 2.55 -4.19 -9.10
N GLY A 26 3.01 -5.44 -9.16
CA GLY A 26 3.79 -5.92 -10.28
C GLY A 26 2.95 -6.14 -11.55
N ASN A 27 1.70 -6.52 -11.39
CA ASN A 27 0.82 -6.84 -12.50
C ASN A 27 -0.64 -6.68 -12.09
N ASN A 28 -1.23 -5.51 -12.34
CA ASN A 28 -2.62 -5.24 -12.03
C ASN A 28 -3.58 -5.99 -12.95
N GLY A 29 -4.82 -6.15 -12.49
CA GLY A 29 -5.86 -6.76 -13.31
C GLY A 29 -5.82 -8.28 -13.29
N GLN A 30 -5.45 -8.87 -12.17
CA GLN A 30 -5.36 -10.32 -12.04
C GLN A 30 -6.66 -10.91 -11.48
N THR A 31 -6.96 -12.12 -11.94
CA THR A 31 -8.07 -12.93 -11.42
C THR A 31 -7.65 -13.62 -10.12
N LEU A 32 -8.63 -14.18 -9.42
CA LEU A 32 -8.38 -14.99 -8.24
C LEU A 32 -7.43 -16.16 -8.57
N THR A 33 -7.66 -16.82 -9.71
CA THR A 33 -6.82 -17.94 -10.13
C THR A 33 -5.36 -17.52 -10.30
N GLU A 34 -5.15 -16.39 -10.96
CA GLU A 34 -3.79 -15.86 -11.16
C GLU A 34 -3.14 -15.46 -9.85
N LEU A 35 -3.89 -14.80 -8.98
CA LEU A 35 -3.36 -14.37 -7.67
C LEU A 35 -3.10 -15.55 -6.73
N SER A 36 -3.83 -16.66 -6.90
CA SER A 36 -3.64 -17.86 -6.09
C SER A 36 -2.45 -18.69 -6.52
N ALA A 37 -2.00 -18.53 -7.76
CA ALA A 37 -0.92 -19.31 -8.33
C ALA A 37 0.35 -19.15 -7.50
N GLY A 38 0.92 -20.28 -7.05
CA GLY A 38 2.14 -20.26 -6.25
C GLY A 38 1.96 -19.86 -4.80
N MET A 39 0.74 -19.57 -4.37
CA MET A 39 0.45 -19.29 -2.96
C MET A 39 0.24 -20.62 -2.24
N ASP A 40 0.85 -20.75 -1.06
CA ASP A 40 0.72 -21.97 -0.25
C ASP A 40 -0.55 -21.90 0.60
N MET A 41 -1.68 -21.82 -0.05
CA MET A 41 -3.00 -21.77 0.60
C MET A 41 -4.10 -22.02 -0.41
N THR A 42 -5.31 -22.30 0.08
CA THR A 42 -6.46 -22.56 -0.78
C THR A 42 -6.95 -21.30 -1.48
N ARG A 43 -7.63 -21.50 -2.60
CA ARG A 43 -8.29 -20.38 -3.31
C ARG A 43 -9.29 -19.68 -2.42
N GLN A 44 -9.99 -20.43 -1.56
CA GLN A 44 -10.94 -19.84 -0.61
C GLN A 44 -10.24 -18.90 0.38
N ALA A 45 -9.08 -19.31 0.87
CA ALA A 45 -8.29 -18.46 1.77
C ALA A 45 -7.83 -17.19 1.06
N VAL A 46 -7.32 -17.32 -0.16
CA VAL A 46 -6.92 -16.15 -0.96
C VAL A 46 -8.13 -15.23 -1.21
N SER A 47 -9.27 -15.81 -1.55
CA SER A 47 -10.50 -15.03 -1.76
C SER A 47 -10.90 -14.25 -0.52
N ARG A 48 -10.75 -14.84 0.66
CA ARG A 48 -11.06 -14.16 1.92
C ARG A 48 -10.13 -12.98 2.14
N HIS A 49 -8.84 -13.18 1.90
CA HIS A 49 -7.87 -12.09 2.03
C HIS A 49 -8.16 -10.96 1.05
N LEU A 50 -8.50 -11.29 -0.18
CA LEU A 50 -8.88 -10.28 -1.17
C LEU A 50 -10.13 -9.51 -0.75
N GLY A 51 -11.10 -10.20 -0.15
CA GLY A 51 -12.31 -9.56 0.37
C GLY A 51 -12.01 -8.53 1.44
N LEU A 52 -11.05 -8.83 2.32
CA LEU A 52 -10.62 -7.87 3.34
C LEU A 52 -9.91 -6.67 2.73
N LEU A 53 -9.11 -6.89 1.70
CA LEU A 53 -8.45 -5.80 0.97
C LEU A 53 -9.46 -4.92 0.23
N GLU A 54 -10.48 -5.53 -0.37
CA GLU A 54 -11.57 -4.77 -1.01
C GLU A 54 -12.34 -3.94 0.00
N ALA A 55 -12.66 -4.53 1.16
CA ALA A 55 -13.39 -3.83 2.22
C ALA A 55 -12.62 -2.62 2.74
N ALA A 56 -11.29 -2.70 2.74
CA ALA A 56 -10.42 -1.59 3.13
C ALA A 56 -10.14 -0.62 1.99
N ASN A 57 -10.70 -0.86 0.82
CA ASN A 57 -10.54 -0.04 -0.37
C ASN A 57 -9.11 0.02 -0.91
N VAL A 58 -8.25 -0.92 -0.54
CA VAL A 58 -6.90 -1.03 -1.11
C VAL A 58 -6.87 -1.91 -2.35
N VAL A 59 -7.95 -2.64 -2.60
CA VAL A 59 -8.15 -3.40 -3.83
C VAL A 59 -9.49 -2.99 -4.41
N VAL A 60 -9.51 -2.71 -5.70
CA VAL A 60 -10.72 -2.40 -6.46
C VAL A 60 -10.95 -3.52 -7.46
N VAL A 61 -12.20 -3.89 -7.65
CA VAL A 61 -12.58 -4.96 -8.55
C VAL A 61 -13.30 -4.40 -9.76
N ILE A 62 -12.90 -4.88 -10.94
CA ILE A 62 -13.58 -4.56 -12.18
C ILE A 62 -13.99 -5.88 -12.83
N TRP A 63 -15.26 -5.99 -13.20
CA TRP A 63 -15.76 -7.17 -13.89
C TRP A 63 -15.55 -7.02 -15.39
N ARG A 64 -15.00 -8.06 -16.00
CA ARG A 64 -14.81 -8.14 -17.44
C ARG A 64 -15.47 -9.43 -17.91
N GLY A 65 -16.71 -9.32 -18.35
CA GLY A 65 -17.53 -10.51 -18.60
C GLY A 65 -17.79 -11.26 -17.30
N ARG A 66 -17.36 -12.50 -17.25
CA ARG A 66 -17.48 -13.32 -16.03
C ARG A 66 -16.24 -13.29 -15.15
N GLU A 67 -15.22 -12.57 -15.59
CA GLU A 67 -13.97 -12.51 -14.84
C GLU A 67 -13.97 -11.32 -13.90
N LYS A 68 -13.57 -11.59 -12.67
CA LYS A 68 -13.39 -10.58 -11.64
C LYS A 68 -11.91 -10.21 -11.61
N LEU A 69 -11.58 -9.00 -12.02
CA LEU A 69 -10.20 -8.53 -12.09
C LEU A 69 -9.90 -7.62 -10.90
N HIS A 70 -8.78 -7.86 -10.27
CA HIS A 70 -8.37 -7.14 -9.06
C HIS A 70 -7.29 -6.12 -9.38
N TYR A 71 -7.45 -4.93 -8.84
CA TYR A 71 -6.51 -3.80 -9.05
C TYR A 71 -6.10 -3.22 -7.73
N LEU A 72 -4.83 -2.90 -7.58
CA LEU A 72 -4.33 -2.17 -6.43
C LEU A 72 -4.84 -0.74 -6.50
N ASN A 73 -5.45 -0.28 -5.42
CA ASN A 73 -5.81 1.13 -5.27
C ASN A 73 -4.81 1.78 -4.33
N PRO A 74 -3.92 2.63 -4.82
CA PRO A 74 -2.87 3.21 -3.98
C PRO A 74 -3.37 4.33 -3.07
N ASP A 75 -4.56 4.90 -3.32
CA ASP A 75 -5.02 6.09 -2.63
C ASP A 75 -5.01 5.97 -1.10
N PRO A 76 -5.54 4.90 -0.48
CA PRO A 76 -5.52 4.79 0.97
C PRO A 76 -4.10 4.70 1.54
N ILE A 77 -3.19 4.06 0.80
CA ILE A 77 -1.80 3.92 1.22
C ILE A 77 -1.08 5.27 1.09
N GLU A 78 -1.34 6.00 0.02
CA GLU A 78 -0.81 7.35 -0.16
C GLU A 78 -1.29 8.31 0.94
N ALA A 79 -2.53 8.17 1.37
CA ALA A 79 -3.07 8.98 2.44
C ALA A 79 -2.30 8.76 3.75
N ILE A 80 -1.93 7.50 4.03
CA ILE A 80 -1.09 7.17 5.18
C ILE A 80 0.30 7.79 5.01
N ALA A 81 0.91 7.60 3.84
CA ALA A 81 2.24 8.11 3.55
C ALA A 81 2.28 9.63 3.70
N GLU A 82 1.29 10.34 3.14
CA GLU A 82 1.24 11.80 3.23
C GLU A 82 1.04 12.27 4.66
N ARG A 83 0.17 11.58 5.43
CA ARG A 83 -0.18 12.02 6.77
C ARG A 83 0.98 11.92 7.77
N TRP A 84 1.77 10.86 7.68
CA TRP A 84 2.84 10.63 8.66
C TRP A 84 4.23 10.63 8.02
N ILE A 85 4.41 9.87 6.95
CA ILE A 85 5.73 9.69 6.33
C ILE A 85 6.14 10.94 5.56
N GLY A 86 5.22 11.51 4.78
CA GLY A 86 5.49 12.72 4.01
C GLY A 86 5.90 13.89 4.89
N LYS A 87 5.20 14.08 6.00
CA LYS A 87 5.54 15.14 6.96
C LYS A 87 6.91 14.90 7.58
N TYR A 88 7.17 13.66 7.94
CA TYR A 88 8.45 13.28 8.53
C TYR A 88 9.60 13.54 7.56
N GLU A 89 9.43 13.15 6.32
CA GLU A 89 10.45 13.35 5.29
C GLU A 89 10.71 14.83 5.03
N ARG A 90 9.67 15.65 5.03
CA ARG A 90 9.85 17.10 4.86
C ARG A 90 10.65 17.71 6.00
N HIS A 91 10.38 17.31 7.25
CA HIS A 91 11.14 17.77 8.40
C HIS A 91 12.59 17.31 8.33
N ARG A 92 12.80 16.07 7.92
CA ARG A 92 14.14 15.52 7.78
C ARG A 92 14.95 16.26 6.72
N ILE A 93 14.33 16.54 5.58
CA ILE A 93 14.97 17.30 4.51
C ILE A 93 15.35 18.69 5.00
N GLN A 94 14.46 19.36 5.72
CA GLN A 94 14.73 20.70 6.24
C GLN A 94 15.88 20.67 7.25
N ALA A 95 15.90 19.69 8.13
CA ALA A 95 16.98 19.54 9.10
C ALA A 95 18.33 19.34 8.42
N LEU A 96 18.35 18.54 7.35
CA LEU A 96 19.58 18.33 6.57
C LEU A 96 20.04 19.61 5.86
N ARG A 97 19.11 20.39 5.32
CA ARG A 97 19.41 21.66 4.68
C ARG A 97 19.99 22.65 5.69
N ASP A 98 19.39 22.72 6.88
CA ASP A 98 19.85 23.61 7.94
C ASP A 98 21.26 23.26 8.38
N LEU A 99 21.55 21.96 8.54
CA LEU A 99 22.87 21.48 8.91
C LEU A 99 23.89 21.83 7.84
N LYS A 100 23.57 21.59 6.58
CA LYS A 100 24.46 21.91 5.46
C LYS A 100 24.79 23.39 5.43
N HIS A 101 23.79 24.25 5.61
CA HIS A 101 23.97 25.69 5.61
C HIS A 101 24.89 26.14 6.74
N ALA A 102 24.69 25.58 7.94
CA ALA A 102 25.55 25.90 9.08
C ALA A 102 27.02 25.51 8.84
N LEU A 103 27.22 24.34 8.23
CA LEU A 103 28.59 23.87 7.92
C LEU A 103 29.25 24.73 6.85
N GLU A 104 28.50 25.18 5.85
CA GLU A 104 29.00 26.07 4.80
C GLU A 104 29.41 27.43 5.37
N GLU A 105 28.63 27.96 6.31
CA GLU A 105 28.99 29.23 6.97
C GLU A 105 30.28 29.10 7.75
N ASP A 106 30.49 27.99 8.46
CA ASP A 106 31.74 27.76 9.21
C ASP A 106 32.96 27.68 8.28
N ASN A 107 32.75 27.16 7.06
CA ASN A 107 33.87 27.03 6.10
C ASN A 107 34.19 28.31 5.37
N ASN A 108 33.40 29.35 5.49
CA ASN A 108 33.61 30.62 4.80
C ASN A 108 34.33 31.68 5.60
N GLU A 109 34.88 31.33 6.76
CA GLU A 109 35.69 32.27 7.54
C GLU A 109 37.10 32.39 7.02
#